data_b15423c2d428a0ba457fa455f5107893
#
_entry.id   b15423c2d428a0ba457fa455f5107893
#
_cell.length_a   1.000
_cell.length_b   1.000
_cell.length_c   1.000
_cell.angle_alpha   90.00
_cell.angle_beta   90.00
_cell.angle_gamma   90.00
#
_symmetry.space_group_name_H-M   'P 1'
#
loop_
_entity.id
_entity.type
_entity.pdbx_description
1 polymer ?
#
loop_
_entity_poly.entity_id
_entity_poly.type
_entity_poly.pdbx_seq_one_letter_code
_entity_poly.pdbx_strand_id
1 'polypeptide(L)'
;MKKINIHKPAFYSLFLLALLASSCRKAKLDNSIPLLNVGNTTASSIRFFNYYGDADITVNNNPLTAYPIGNNNGGGTPLGLSVFPDGTWHSGDDASPFTLPNSLVDKDGNVRISILPRPATGATAAPLIDTIITNNIQHPQDFYLMPDGHFRTQNRDNIPSANPQNFKIRIINLPSTMDPINLGLIGPVSLTYADGSAVGSQLNNVQVGAASPYIEVPYGAYQFKLFIAGGGSIDLTKQLAESPLAPYYDPCNPTFHPQQGISPRVRTFQPGGVYSIVVTLKKQMLFTDCTKQSKFTFANSYRVITELDPGVNNTFARMQAVNALPGKQVTISVDGEPLGNQLPYIGLSEAGKAVQPEYKIYVRGNHHVTAKDQNGALLAEADLLLYPFDNYTIWAYNKPDGKPTILFEANDMTGTLYTSSYHPNTSIGTQPDDGTNGSPRRTQYNYALQSRFLNLCPDLPFATFTNDHQLFLPVTGFNQDTIRYFSAYVNLAPGIMPVRNSSIIYSLQPSSPGDGSGGVDANTARQMVPALIRVAQSSPGKLPEVPGTILDGIAPVNMSENFIANAGLYSVPQFKFPETGVYTVALIGTLAGTSQGNKARLVVIKHNK
;
A
#
# COMPACT_ATOMS: atom_id res chain seq x y z
N MET A 1 -49.07 -47.30 -49.31
CA MET A 1 -48.62 -46.35 -48.28
C MET A 1 -47.24 -46.75 -47.81
N LYS A 2 -46.20 -46.09 -48.30
CA LYS A 2 -44.79 -46.33 -47.86
C LYS A 2 -44.48 -45.46 -46.59
N LYS A 3 -44.20 -46.11 -45.46
CA LYS A 3 -43.71 -45.46 -44.24
C LYS A 3 -42.29 -45.00 -44.47
N ILE A 4 -42.03 -43.69 -44.35
CA ILE A 4 -40.70 -43.10 -44.36
C ILE A 4 -40.13 -43.27 -42.96
N ASN A 5 -39.09 -44.12 -42.82
CA ASN A 5 -38.30 -44.24 -41.61
C ASN A 5 -37.27 -43.09 -41.56
N ILE A 6 -37.55 -42.06 -40.77
CA ILE A 6 -36.63 -41.00 -40.53
C ILE A 6 -35.55 -41.55 -39.57
N HIS A 7 -34.30 -41.55 -40.03
CA HIS A 7 -33.15 -42.11 -39.32
C HIS A 7 -32.89 -41.36 -38.00
N LYS A 8 -33.15 -42.03 -36.88
CA LYS A 8 -32.83 -41.56 -35.52
C LYS A 8 -31.40 -41.04 -35.33
N PRO A 9 -30.33 -41.54 -36.02
CA PRO A 9 -28.98 -41.02 -35.82
C PRO A 9 -28.77 -39.58 -36.30
N ALA A 10 -29.48 -39.14 -37.36
CA ALA A 10 -29.35 -37.75 -37.85
C ALA A 10 -29.90 -36.70 -36.87
N PHE A 11 -30.92 -37.07 -36.10
CA PHE A 11 -31.50 -36.17 -35.09
C PHE A 11 -30.59 -36.02 -33.87
N TYR A 12 -29.91 -37.09 -33.45
CA TYR A 12 -28.97 -37.05 -32.34
C TYR A 12 -27.68 -36.28 -32.70
N SER A 13 -27.19 -36.40 -33.95
CA SER A 13 -26.03 -35.62 -34.38
C SER A 13 -26.34 -34.13 -34.52
N LEU A 14 -27.55 -33.77 -34.95
CA LEU A 14 -27.97 -32.36 -35.00
C LEU A 14 -28.13 -31.75 -33.60
N PHE A 15 -28.64 -32.54 -32.64
CA PHE A 15 -28.77 -32.12 -31.24
C PHE A 15 -27.42 -31.98 -30.55
N LEU A 16 -26.47 -32.86 -30.85
CA LEU A 16 -25.09 -32.79 -30.35
C LEU A 16 -24.35 -31.58 -30.92
N LEU A 17 -24.56 -31.28 -32.22
CA LEU A 17 -23.99 -30.08 -32.86
C LEU A 17 -24.58 -28.79 -32.28
N ALA A 18 -25.86 -28.77 -31.95
CA ALA A 18 -26.50 -27.63 -31.30
C ALA A 18 -25.98 -27.41 -29.85
N LEU A 19 -25.73 -28.49 -29.12
CA LEU A 19 -25.11 -28.42 -27.79
C LEU A 19 -23.66 -27.95 -27.85
N LEU A 20 -22.88 -28.37 -28.84
CA LEU A 20 -21.49 -27.89 -29.04
C LEU A 20 -21.46 -26.44 -29.49
N ALA A 21 -22.41 -25.96 -30.26
CA ALA A 21 -22.51 -24.55 -30.66
C ALA A 21 -22.97 -23.63 -29.51
N SER A 22 -23.68 -24.16 -28.51
CA SER A 22 -24.08 -23.38 -27.32
C SER A 22 -22.99 -23.31 -26.23
N SER A 23 -21.99 -24.21 -26.29
CA SER A 23 -20.95 -24.30 -25.26
C SER A 23 -19.79 -23.29 -25.44
N CYS A 24 -19.73 -22.60 -26.60
CA CYS A 24 -18.64 -21.63 -26.87
C CYS A 24 -19.03 -20.16 -26.73
N ARG A 25 -20.07 -19.83 -26.01
CA ARG A 25 -20.21 -18.46 -25.56
C ARG A 25 -19.30 -18.30 -24.31
N LYS A 26 -18.06 -17.80 -24.52
CA LYS A 26 -17.34 -17.14 -23.45
C LYS A 26 -18.35 -16.25 -22.74
N ALA A 27 -18.62 -16.52 -21.48
CA ALA A 27 -19.38 -15.61 -20.65
C ALA A 27 -18.71 -14.24 -20.82
N LYS A 28 -19.35 -13.35 -21.57
CA LYS A 28 -18.94 -11.96 -21.59
C LYS A 28 -19.22 -11.52 -20.17
N LEU A 29 -18.17 -11.53 -19.33
CA LEU A 29 -18.24 -10.88 -18.04
C LEU A 29 -18.62 -9.45 -18.36
N ASP A 30 -19.85 -9.10 -18.08
CA ASP A 30 -20.31 -7.74 -18.14
C ASP A 30 -19.65 -7.04 -16.93
N ASN A 31 -18.45 -6.52 -17.18
CA ASN A 31 -17.71 -5.70 -16.24
C ASN A 31 -18.25 -4.26 -16.21
N SER A 32 -19.41 -4.01 -16.79
CA SER A 32 -20.09 -2.75 -16.53
C SER A 32 -20.40 -2.74 -15.04
N ILE A 33 -19.56 -2.03 -14.28
CA ILE A 33 -19.92 -1.57 -12.94
C ILE A 33 -21.24 -0.85 -13.13
N PRO A 34 -22.36 -1.32 -12.53
CA PRO A 34 -23.60 -0.61 -12.67
C PRO A 34 -23.31 0.81 -12.23
N LEU A 35 -23.38 1.78 -13.15
CA LEU A 35 -23.41 3.18 -12.81
C LEU A 35 -24.41 3.28 -11.66
N LEU A 36 -23.92 3.56 -10.46
CA LEU A 36 -24.74 3.76 -9.27
C LEU A 36 -25.92 4.58 -9.73
N ASN A 37 -27.11 4.04 -9.56
CA ASN A 37 -28.34 4.65 -10.02
C ASN A 37 -28.45 6.00 -9.32
N VAL A 38 -27.99 7.05 -10.01
CA VAL A 38 -27.70 8.37 -9.45
C VAL A 38 -28.96 9.00 -8.82
N GLY A 39 -30.13 8.43 -9.13
CA GLY A 39 -31.40 8.87 -8.58
C GLY A 39 -31.68 8.52 -7.12
N ASN A 40 -30.87 7.64 -6.48
CA ASN A 40 -31.10 7.16 -5.11
C ASN A 40 -29.92 7.40 -4.16
N THR A 41 -28.94 8.23 -4.50
CA THR A 41 -27.83 8.54 -3.60
C THR A 41 -28.31 9.43 -2.46
N THR A 42 -28.10 8.99 -1.21
CA THR A 42 -28.29 9.82 -0.02
C THR A 42 -27.26 10.94 0.07
N ALA A 43 -26.23 10.91 -0.75
CA ALA A 43 -25.12 11.85 -0.81
C ALA A 43 -25.25 12.78 -2.03
N SER A 44 -24.90 14.04 -1.85
CA SER A 44 -24.79 15.03 -2.94
C SER A 44 -23.45 14.88 -3.68
N SER A 45 -23.28 15.65 -4.75
CA SER A 45 -22.01 15.75 -5.48
C SER A 45 -20.97 16.65 -4.78
N ILE A 46 -21.31 17.25 -3.65
CA ILE A 46 -20.51 18.24 -2.94
C ILE A 46 -19.75 17.57 -1.80
N ARG A 47 -18.43 17.72 -1.78
CA ARG A 47 -17.56 17.31 -0.67
C ARG A 47 -16.73 18.48 -0.17
N PHE A 48 -16.54 18.53 1.15
CA PHE A 48 -15.74 19.54 1.83
C PHE A 48 -14.54 18.91 2.51
N PHE A 49 -13.43 19.64 2.49
CA PHE A 49 -12.20 19.33 3.20
C PHE A 49 -11.77 20.54 4.00
N ASN A 50 -11.48 20.37 5.28
CA ASN A 50 -11.09 21.46 6.16
C ASN A 50 -9.59 21.43 6.47
N TYR A 51 -8.84 22.39 5.92
CA TYR A 51 -7.43 22.63 6.23
C TYR A 51 -7.20 23.92 7.01
N TYR A 52 -8.26 24.65 7.33
CA TYR A 52 -8.18 25.93 8.02
C TYR A 52 -7.89 25.77 9.52
N GLY A 53 -8.72 25.02 10.21
CA GLY A 53 -8.73 24.89 11.65
C GLY A 53 -10.10 24.45 12.11
N ASP A 54 -10.35 24.47 13.42
CA ASP A 54 -11.69 24.18 13.94
C ASP A 54 -12.68 25.25 13.46
N ALA A 55 -13.74 24.80 12.83
CA ALA A 55 -14.74 25.66 12.23
C ALA A 55 -16.16 25.17 12.54
N ASP A 56 -17.09 26.13 12.52
CA ASP A 56 -18.53 25.87 12.54
C ASP A 56 -19.09 26.04 11.12
N ILE A 57 -19.93 25.09 10.72
CA ILE A 57 -20.55 25.07 9.39
C ILE A 57 -22.07 25.07 9.51
N THR A 58 -22.71 25.93 8.75
CA THR A 58 -24.16 26.03 8.58
C THR A 58 -24.52 25.85 7.12
N VAL A 59 -25.53 25.04 6.84
CA VAL A 59 -26.02 24.74 5.49
C VAL A 59 -27.51 25.06 5.45
N ASN A 60 -27.91 25.94 4.52
CA ASN A 60 -29.29 26.39 4.40
C ASN A 60 -29.92 26.79 5.77
N ASN A 61 -29.17 27.54 6.55
CA ASN A 61 -29.47 27.96 7.92
C ASN A 61 -29.58 26.80 8.95
N ASN A 62 -29.25 25.56 8.58
CA ASN A 62 -29.16 24.44 9.52
C ASN A 62 -27.72 24.28 10.01
N PRO A 63 -27.44 24.44 11.32
CA PRO A 63 -26.11 24.21 11.85
C PRO A 63 -25.77 22.71 11.77
N LEU A 64 -24.59 22.37 11.21
CA LEU A 64 -24.07 21.02 11.17
C LEU A 64 -23.08 20.73 12.30
N THR A 65 -22.58 21.78 12.93
CA THR A 65 -21.73 21.74 14.12
C THR A 65 -22.52 22.20 15.34
N ALA A 66 -22.11 21.78 16.52
CA ALA A 66 -22.73 22.17 17.77
C ALA A 66 -21.66 22.67 18.75
N TYR A 67 -21.91 23.80 19.40
CA TYR A 67 -21.01 24.28 20.46
C TYR A 67 -21.04 23.33 21.65
N PRO A 68 -19.89 22.83 22.13
CA PRO A 68 -19.85 22.13 23.39
C PRO A 68 -20.16 23.11 24.53
N ILE A 69 -21.07 22.74 25.42
CA ILE A 69 -21.23 23.46 26.70
C ILE A 69 -19.99 23.09 27.51
N GLY A 70 -19.04 24.02 27.64
CA GLY A 70 -17.81 23.77 28.36
C GLY A 70 -18.01 23.58 29.83
N ASN A 71 -17.58 22.43 30.35
CA ASN A 71 -16.97 22.42 31.67
C ASN A 71 -15.50 22.77 31.47
N ASN A 72 -14.92 23.53 32.39
CA ASN A 72 -13.54 24.00 32.37
C ASN A 72 -12.43 22.92 32.23
N ASN A 73 -12.80 21.66 31.99
CA ASN A 73 -11.95 20.48 31.89
C ASN A 73 -11.98 19.83 30.48
N GLY A 74 -12.39 20.53 29.43
CA GLY A 74 -12.22 20.08 28.05
C GLY A 74 -13.17 19.00 27.54
N GLY A 75 -14.14 18.56 28.32
CA GLY A 75 -15.15 17.57 27.92
C GLY A 75 -16.56 18.17 27.93
N GLY A 76 -16.95 18.93 26.93
CA GLY A 76 -18.29 19.46 26.80
C GLY A 76 -19.19 18.53 26.00
N THR A 77 -20.45 18.37 26.42
CA THR A 77 -21.46 17.69 25.62
C THR A 77 -21.94 18.64 24.51
N PRO A 78 -21.96 18.22 23.24
CA PRO A 78 -22.48 19.05 22.16
C PRO A 78 -23.93 19.45 22.39
N LEU A 79 -24.24 20.73 22.17
CA LEU A 79 -25.62 21.21 22.16
C LEU A 79 -26.27 20.88 20.82
N GLY A 80 -27.23 19.99 20.83
CA GLY A 80 -28.05 19.67 19.67
C GLY A 80 -27.48 18.53 18.80
N LEU A 81 -28.17 18.25 17.72
CA LEU A 81 -27.80 17.22 16.76
C LEU A 81 -26.69 17.77 15.84
N SER A 82 -25.46 17.30 16.03
CA SER A 82 -24.35 17.57 15.12
C SER A 82 -24.16 16.42 14.16
N VAL A 83 -23.81 16.75 12.90
CA VAL A 83 -23.38 15.77 11.91
C VAL A 83 -21.97 15.25 12.24
N PHE A 84 -21.21 16.02 13.02
CA PHE A 84 -19.86 15.67 13.44
C PHE A 84 -19.91 15.08 14.87
N PRO A 85 -19.24 13.95 15.13
CA PRO A 85 -19.38 13.19 16.39
C PRO A 85 -19.10 14.01 17.66
N ASP A 86 -18.19 14.96 17.60
CA ASP A 86 -17.81 15.84 18.71
C ASP A 86 -18.34 17.28 18.58
N GLY A 87 -19.22 17.51 17.65
CA GLY A 87 -19.82 18.80 17.40
C GLY A 87 -18.94 19.81 16.67
N THR A 88 -17.73 19.43 16.25
CA THR A 88 -16.75 20.31 15.62
C THR A 88 -16.34 19.80 14.26
N TRP A 89 -16.22 20.68 13.29
CA TRP A 89 -15.59 20.34 12.01
C TRP A 89 -14.08 20.58 12.11
N HIS A 90 -13.35 19.52 12.45
CA HIS A 90 -11.92 19.60 12.66
C HIS A 90 -11.13 19.78 11.37
N SER A 91 -10.02 20.46 11.51
CA SER A 91 -9.01 20.55 10.45
C SER A 91 -7.99 19.42 10.54
N GLY A 92 -7.28 19.27 9.47
CA GLY A 92 -6.03 18.50 9.46
C GLY A 92 -6.17 17.08 8.97
N ASP A 93 -5.31 16.22 9.48
CA ASP A 93 -5.06 14.89 8.91
C ASP A 93 -6.25 13.95 8.95
N ASP A 94 -7.07 14.10 9.98
CA ASP A 94 -8.26 13.31 10.20
C ASP A 94 -9.48 13.90 9.50
N ALA A 95 -9.32 15.02 8.78
CA ALA A 95 -10.37 15.59 7.96
C ALA A 95 -10.75 14.62 6.85
N SER A 96 -11.52 13.62 7.23
CA SER A 96 -12.25 12.80 6.27
C SER A 96 -13.08 13.74 5.41
N PRO A 97 -13.21 13.49 4.10
CA PRO A 97 -14.09 14.29 3.28
C PRO A 97 -15.49 14.28 3.87
N PHE A 98 -16.03 15.42 4.14
CA PHE A 98 -17.43 15.57 4.53
C PHE A 98 -18.26 15.67 3.25
N THR A 99 -19.00 14.62 2.93
CA THR A 99 -19.95 14.65 1.81
C THR A 99 -21.28 15.18 2.29
N LEU A 100 -21.76 16.23 1.65
CA LEU A 100 -23.02 16.85 2.01
C LEU A 100 -24.20 15.91 1.72
N PRO A 101 -25.09 15.63 2.69
CA PRO A 101 -26.29 14.85 2.44
C PRO A 101 -27.20 15.53 1.42
N ASN A 102 -27.83 14.75 0.55
CA ASN A 102 -28.77 15.26 -0.46
C ASN A 102 -29.99 15.94 0.16
N SER A 103 -30.38 15.55 1.39
CA SER A 103 -31.47 16.17 2.13
C SER A 103 -31.23 17.64 2.50
N LEU A 104 -29.98 18.10 2.42
CA LEU A 104 -29.61 19.50 2.68
C LEU A 104 -29.51 20.33 1.39
N VAL A 105 -29.68 19.72 0.23
CA VAL A 105 -29.78 20.42 -1.06
C VAL A 105 -31.22 20.90 -1.23
N ASP A 106 -31.40 22.16 -1.63
CA ASP A 106 -32.75 22.69 -1.87
C ASP A 106 -33.36 22.13 -3.17
N LYS A 107 -34.62 22.46 -3.39
CA LYS A 107 -35.40 21.99 -4.57
C LYS A 107 -34.80 22.46 -5.92
N ASP A 108 -34.03 23.52 -5.90
CA ASP A 108 -33.39 24.13 -7.07
C ASP A 108 -31.95 23.62 -7.26
N GLY A 109 -31.52 22.67 -6.43
CA GLY A 109 -30.18 22.10 -6.47
C GLY A 109 -29.11 22.97 -5.81
N ASN A 110 -29.49 23.99 -5.04
CA ASN A 110 -28.55 24.90 -4.43
C ASN A 110 -28.35 24.63 -2.94
N VAL A 111 -27.20 25.06 -2.45
CA VAL A 111 -26.83 24.95 -1.04
C VAL A 111 -26.16 26.25 -0.61
N ARG A 112 -26.77 26.99 0.31
CA ARG A 112 -26.11 28.12 0.95
C ARG A 112 -25.25 27.61 2.09
N ILE A 113 -23.96 27.92 2.07
CA ILE A 113 -22.98 27.52 3.05
C ILE A 113 -22.41 28.74 3.74
N SER A 114 -22.43 28.70 5.07
CA SER A 114 -21.76 29.68 5.92
C SER A 114 -20.78 28.95 6.84
N ILE A 115 -19.52 29.36 6.83
CA ILE A 115 -18.44 28.81 7.64
C ILE A 115 -17.88 29.92 8.53
N LEU A 116 -17.86 29.67 9.83
CA LEU A 116 -17.30 30.56 10.82
C LEU A 116 -16.07 29.94 11.47
N PRO A 117 -14.98 30.70 11.66
CA PRO A 117 -13.87 30.22 12.48
C PRO A 117 -14.39 30.05 13.90
N ARG A 118 -13.96 28.99 14.57
CA ARG A 118 -14.28 28.79 15.98
C ARG A 118 -13.35 29.65 16.83
N PRO A 119 -13.81 30.73 17.44
CA PRO A 119 -12.96 31.59 18.24
C PRO A 119 -12.55 30.92 19.55
N ALA A 120 -11.39 31.22 20.03
CA ALA A 120 -10.81 30.65 21.25
C ALA A 120 -11.59 30.96 22.53
N THR A 121 -12.52 31.89 22.58
CA THR A 121 -13.52 32.16 23.64
C THR A 121 -14.29 33.44 23.31
N GLY A 122 -15.59 33.33 23.17
CA GLY A 122 -16.57 34.44 23.37
C GLY A 122 -16.57 35.62 22.36
N ALA A 123 -15.74 35.62 21.35
CA ALA A 123 -15.74 36.66 20.31
C ALA A 123 -16.67 36.26 19.15
N THR A 124 -17.50 37.19 18.68
CA THR A 124 -18.24 37.03 17.43
C THR A 124 -17.27 37.18 16.25
N ALA A 125 -17.03 36.06 15.55
CA ALA A 125 -16.23 36.09 14.33
C ALA A 125 -17.09 36.38 13.09
N ALA A 126 -16.57 37.11 12.13
CA ALA A 126 -17.17 37.22 10.82
C ALA A 126 -17.07 35.87 10.06
N PRO A 127 -18.05 35.53 9.21
CA PRO A 127 -17.95 34.33 8.38
C PRO A 127 -16.69 34.39 7.49
N LEU A 128 -15.97 33.27 7.44
CA LEU A 128 -14.88 33.05 6.46
C LEU A 128 -15.48 32.91 5.05
N ILE A 129 -16.57 32.16 4.98
CA ILE A 129 -17.28 31.82 3.77
C ILE A 129 -18.78 32.05 4.01
N ASP A 130 -19.44 32.75 3.10
CA ASP A 130 -20.89 32.77 2.95
C ASP A 130 -21.18 32.78 1.44
N THR A 131 -21.58 31.64 0.91
CA THR A 131 -21.76 31.49 -0.54
C THR A 131 -22.84 30.46 -0.86
N ILE A 132 -23.27 30.46 -2.12
CA ILE A 132 -24.20 29.46 -2.66
C ILE A 132 -23.42 28.55 -3.60
N ILE A 133 -23.57 27.25 -3.40
CA ILE A 133 -22.96 26.19 -4.20
C ILE A 133 -24.08 25.41 -4.89
N THR A 134 -23.91 25.10 -6.16
CA THR A 134 -24.86 24.28 -6.91
C THR A 134 -24.43 22.82 -6.90
N ASN A 135 -25.33 21.92 -6.53
CA ASN A 135 -25.14 20.48 -6.59
C ASN A 135 -25.25 20.00 -8.04
N ASN A 136 -24.11 19.67 -8.65
CA ASN A 136 -24.06 19.16 -10.02
C ASN A 136 -23.53 17.72 -10.01
N ILE A 137 -24.44 16.76 -10.12
CA ILE A 137 -24.11 15.33 -10.06
C ILE A 137 -23.22 14.88 -11.24
N GLN A 138 -23.35 15.52 -12.40
CA GLN A 138 -22.54 15.19 -13.58
C GLN A 138 -21.11 15.76 -13.48
N HIS A 139 -20.94 16.82 -12.70
CA HIS A 139 -19.66 17.47 -12.45
C HIS A 139 -19.46 17.63 -10.94
N PRO A 140 -19.23 16.54 -10.22
CA PRO A 140 -19.06 16.59 -8.77
C PRO A 140 -17.84 17.42 -8.39
N GLN A 141 -17.93 18.13 -7.27
CA GLN A 141 -16.90 19.08 -6.85
C GLN A 141 -16.43 18.82 -5.42
N ASP A 142 -15.14 19.06 -5.23
CA ASP A 142 -14.48 19.11 -3.93
C ASP A 142 -14.13 20.54 -3.58
N PHE A 143 -14.46 20.93 -2.36
CA PHE A 143 -14.21 22.26 -1.81
C PHE A 143 -13.20 22.15 -0.67
N TYR A 144 -12.02 22.69 -0.88
CA TYR A 144 -10.92 22.69 0.09
C TYR A 144 -10.90 24.04 0.80
N LEU A 145 -11.30 24.08 2.07
CA LEU A 145 -11.16 25.25 2.93
C LEU A 145 -9.70 25.35 3.36
N MET A 146 -9.00 26.32 2.80
CA MET A 146 -7.57 26.52 3.01
C MET A 146 -7.29 27.33 4.29
N PRO A 147 -6.04 27.31 4.81
CA PRO A 147 -5.64 28.10 5.98
C PRO A 147 -5.83 29.61 5.82
N ASP A 148 -5.90 30.11 4.59
CA ASP A 148 -6.20 31.52 4.27
C ASP A 148 -7.69 31.88 4.37
N GLY A 149 -8.55 30.92 4.74
CA GLY A 149 -9.99 31.11 4.88
C GLY A 149 -10.77 31.08 3.57
N HIS A 150 -10.14 30.71 2.46
CA HIS A 150 -10.81 30.66 1.15
C HIS A 150 -10.99 29.22 0.67
N PHE A 151 -12.03 28.97 -0.12
CA PHE A 151 -12.18 27.74 -0.86
C PHE A 151 -11.25 27.69 -2.08
N ARG A 152 -10.66 26.50 -2.27
CA ARG A 152 -10.16 26.06 -3.58
C ARG A 152 -11.06 24.94 -4.05
N THR A 153 -11.60 25.07 -5.25
CA THR A 153 -12.56 24.13 -5.81
C THR A 153 -11.91 23.28 -6.88
N GLN A 154 -12.19 21.98 -6.86
CA GLN A 154 -11.71 21.04 -7.87
C GLN A 154 -12.85 20.13 -8.33
N ASN A 155 -12.97 19.96 -9.64
CA ASN A 155 -13.88 18.96 -10.20
C ASN A 155 -13.33 17.56 -9.96
N ARG A 156 -14.23 16.63 -9.61
CA ARG A 156 -13.92 15.21 -9.50
C ARG A 156 -14.29 14.46 -10.77
N ASP A 157 -13.52 13.40 -11.06
CA ASP A 157 -13.96 12.39 -12.02
C ASP A 157 -14.61 11.24 -11.26
N ASN A 158 -15.82 10.86 -11.64
CA ASN A 158 -16.56 9.73 -11.13
C ASN A 158 -16.66 8.60 -12.16
N ILE A 159 -15.90 8.69 -13.24
CA ILE A 159 -15.87 7.69 -14.32
C ILE A 159 -14.62 6.81 -14.11
N PRO A 160 -14.78 5.50 -13.94
CA PRO A 160 -13.66 4.58 -13.81
C PRO A 160 -12.78 4.58 -15.07
N SER A 161 -11.61 3.93 -14.98
CA SER A 161 -10.75 3.69 -16.15
C SER A 161 -11.50 2.89 -17.22
N ALA A 162 -11.25 3.22 -18.48
CA ALA A 162 -11.77 2.46 -19.62
C ALA A 162 -11.20 1.03 -19.65
N ASN A 163 -9.96 0.85 -19.18
CA ASN A 163 -9.40 -0.48 -18.95
C ASN A 163 -9.78 -0.95 -17.53
N PRO A 164 -10.57 -2.03 -17.39
CA PRO A 164 -11.02 -2.51 -16.08
C PRO A 164 -9.89 -3.00 -15.17
N GLN A 165 -8.69 -3.19 -15.70
CA GLN A 165 -7.50 -3.55 -14.92
C GLN A 165 -6.76 -2.34 -14.36
N ASN A 166 -7.15 -1.12 -14.74
CA ASN A 166 -6.47 0.10 -14.33
C ASN A 166 -7.27 0.87 -13.27
N PHE A 167 -6.58 1.73 -12.58
CA PHE A 167 -7.16 2.83 -11.81
C PHE A 167 -6.74 4.16 -12.43
N LYS A 168 -7.44 5.24 -12.09
CA LYS A 168 -7.06 6.60 -12.45
C LYS A 168 -6.43 7.32 -11.26
N ILE A 169 -5.41 8.15 -11.54
CA ILE A 169 -4.76 8.96 -10.53
C ILE A 169 -4.36 10.32 -11.09
N ARG A 170 -4.45 11.36 -10.26
CA ARG A 170 -3.95 12.71 -10.56
C ARG A 170 -3.29 13.34 -9.34
N ILE A 171 -2.64 14.48 -9.55
CA ILE A 171 -2.13 15.36 -8.50
C ILE A 171 -2.97 16.65 -8.47
N ILE A 172 -3.30 17.11 -7.27
CA ILE A 172 -3.82 18.44 -7.00
C ILE A 172 -2.82 19.12 -6.07
N ASN A 173 -2.11 20.14 -6.56
CA ASN A 173 -1.10 20.85 -5.79
C ASN A 173 -1.70 22.13 -5.22
N LEU A 174 -2.19 22.09 -3.98
CA LEU A 174 -2.91 23.19 -3.30
C LEU A 174 -2.10 23.81 -2.13
N PRO A 175 -0.81 24.06 -2.22
CA PRO A 175 -0.09 24.62 -1.11
C PRO A 175 -0.57 26.06 -0.84
N SER A 176 -0.67 26.42 0.41
CA SER A 176 -0.81 27.81 0.79
C SER A 176 0.57 28.50 0.83
N THR A 177 0.56 29.82 0.85
CA THR A 177 1.77 30.63 0.99
C THR A 177 2.35 30.61 2.41
N MET A 178 1.72 29.90 3.35
CA MET A 178 2.15 29.82 4.74
C MET A 178 3.19 28.69 4.89
N ASP A 179 4.47 29.05 4.84
CA ASP A 179 5.57 28.18 5.20
C ASP A 179 6.37 28.82 6.36
N PRO A 180 5.89 28.71 7.60
CA PRO A 180 6.50 29.41 8.72
C PRO A 180 7.91 28.88 9.08
N ILE A 181 8.25 27.65 8.64
CA ILE A 181 9.55 27.04 8.92
C ILE A 181 10.48 27.11 7.70
N ASN A 182 9.95 27.46 6.53
CA ASN A 182 10.71 27.53 5.28
C ASN A 182 11.53 26.25 5.02
N LEU A 183 10.87 25.09 5.07
CA LEU A 183 11.50 23.80 4.78
C LEU A 183 11.79 23.62 3.27
N GLY A 184 11.44 24.59 2.44
CA GLY A 184 11.57 24.50 0.99
C GLY A 184 10.64 23.45 0.36
N LEU A 185 9.51 23.16 1.00
CA LEU A 185 8.55 22.15 0.56
C LEU A 185 7.41 22.72 -0.27
N ILE A 186 7.48 23.99 -0.66
CA ILE A 186 6.54 24.65 -1.58
C ILE A 186 7.16 24.72 -2.96
N GLY A 187 6.46 24.20 -3.95
CA GLY A 187 6.93 24.21 -5.34
C GLY A 187 6.14 23.27 -6.22
N PRO A 188 6.51 23.18 -7.49
CA PRO A 188 5.99 22.16 -8.38
C PRO A 188 6.29 20.77 -7.86
N VAL A 189 5.39 19.81 -8.04
CA VAL A 189 5.54 18.45 -7.52
C VAL A 189 5.53 17.40 -8.62
N SER A 190 6.24 16.31 -8.37
CA SER A 190 6.31 15.15 -9.27
C SER A 190 6.04 13.87 -8.51
N LEU A 191 5.22 12.99 -9.07
CA LEU A 191 4.89 11.67 -8.51
C LEU A 191 5.82 10.61 -9.07
N THR A 192 6.41 9.83 -8.18
CA THR A 192 7.27 8.69 -8.54
C THR A 192 6.82 7.40 -7.87
N TYR A 193 7.25 6.28 -8.42
CA TYR A 193 7.26 5.01 -7.71
C TYR A 193 8.30 5.05 -6.56
N ALA A 194 8.32 3.99 -5.75
CA ALA A 194 9.23 3.91 -4.61
C ALA A 194 10.71 4.04 -4.99
N ASP A 195 11.10 3.59 -6.19
CA ASP A 195 12.46 3.66 -6.73
C ASP A 195 12.83 5.03 -7.33
N GLY A 196 11.90 5.99 -7.34
CA GLY A 196 12.09 7.33 -7.91
C GLY A 196 11.79 7.41 -9.42
N SER A 197 11.44 6.31 -10.07
CA SER A 197 11.00 6.34 -11.46
C SER A 197 9.65 7.05 -11.61
N ALA A 198 9.46 7.80 -12.68
CA ALA A 198 8.24 8.58 -12.92
C ALA A 198 7.03 7.65 -13.13
N VAL A 199 5.91 7.97 -12.49
CA VAL A 199 4.64 7.25 -12.71
C VAL A 199 4.06 7.59 -14.09
N GLY A 200 4.21 8.83 -14.52
CA GLY A 200 3.82 9.30 -15.85
C GLY A 200 4.24 10.74 -16.07
N SER A 201 4.51 11.10 -17.31
CA SER A 201 5.01 12.46 -17.67
C SER A 201 4.00 13.57 -17.26
N GLN A 202 2.71 13.28 -17.30
CA GLN A 202 1.64 14.23 -16.92
C GLN A 202 1.58 14.49 -15.40
N LEU A 203 2.20 13.64 -14.59
CA LEU A 203 2.29 13.78 -13.13
C LEU A 203 3.65 14.37 -12.70
N ASN A 204 4.41 14.90 -13.64
CA ASN A 204 5.68 15.55 -13.36
C ASN A 204 5.52 17.07 -13.38
N ASN A 205 6.17 17.75 -12.45
CA ASN A 205 6.28 19.20 -12.41
C ASN A 205 4.90 19.92 -12.35
N VAL A 206 3.94 19.35 -11.61
CA VAL A 206 2.61 19.95 -11.42
C VAL A 206 2.73 21.22 -10.59
N GLN A 207 2.40 22.36 -11.21
CA GLN A 207 2.59 23.68 -10.62
C GLN A 207 1.73 23.89 -9.38
N VAL A 208 2.19 24.78 -8.51
CA VAL A 208 1.42 25.27 -7.35
C VAL A 208 0.11 25.89 -7.83
N GLY A 209 -1.00 25.52 -7.22
CA GLY A 209 -2.35 25.95 -7.60
C GLY A 209 -2.97 25.18 -8.77
N ALA A 210 -2.24 24.23 -9.36
CA ALA A 210 -2.72 23.44 -10.49
C ALA A 210 -3.13 22.01 -10.11
N ALA A 211 -3.96 21.42 -10.96
CA ALA A 211 -4.24 19.99 -10.97
C ALA A 211 -3.73 19.37 -12.28
N SER A 212 -3.15 18.20 -12.20
CA SER A 212 -2.79 17.42 -13.39
C SER A 212 -4.03 16.79 -14.03
N PRO A 213 -3.97 16.38 -15.30
CA PRO A 213 -4.93 15.42 -15.82
C PRO A 213 -4.83 14.09 -15.07
N TYR A 214 -5.88 13.27 -15.18
CA TYR A 214 -5.81 11.87 -14.73
C TYR A 214 -4.99 11.05 -15.70
N ILE A 215 -4.22 10.13 -15.16
CA ILE A 215 -3.60 9.06 -15.92
C ILE A 215 -4.13 7.71 -15.46
N GLU A 216 -4.06 6.72 -16.32
CA GLU A 216 -4.38 5.34 -16.01
C GLU A 216 -3.13 4.57 -15.62
N VAL A 217 -3.22 3.82 -14.53
CA VAL A 217 -2.14 2.98 -14.00
C VAL A 217 -2.71 1.60 -13.72
N PRO A 218 -2.02 0.49 -14.03
CA PRO A 218 -2.47 -0.86 -13.67
C PRO A 218 -2.73 -0.97 -12.17
N TYR A 219 -3.83 -1.64 -11.76
CA TYR A 219 -4.09 -1.83 -10.35
C TYR A 219 -2.93 -2.53 -9.66
N GLY A 220 -2.71 -2.22 -8.39
CA GLY A 220 -1.62 -2.84 -7.65
C GLY A 220 -1.34 -2.19 -6.31
N ALA A 221 -0.34 -2.76 -5.62
CA ALA A 221 0.18 -2.21 -4.39
C ALA A 221 1.38 -1.30 -4.68
N TYR A 222 1.20 -0.03 -4.42
CA TYR A 222 2.18 1.02 -4.72
C TYR A 222 2.57 1.78 -3.45
N GLN A 223 3.82 2.26 -3.46
CA GLN A 223 4.38 3.15 -2.47
C GLN A 223 4.83 4.42 -3.20
N PHE A 224 3.87 5.27 -3.53
CA PHE A 224 4.16 6.49 -4.28
C PHE A 224 4.92 7.50 -3.41
N LYS A 225 5.97 8.09 -3.98
CA LYS A 225 6.71 9.21 -3.40
C LYS A 225 6.39 10.48 -4.17
N LEU A 226 6.27 11.58 -3.46
CA LEU A 226 6.01 12.89 -4.03
C LEU A 226 7.18 13.82 -3.72
N PHE A 227 7.79 14.38 -4.75
CA PHE A 227 8.97 15.24 -4.64
C PHE A 227 8.68 16.64 -5.17
N ILE A 228 9.31 17.64 -4.54
CA ILE A 228 9.38 18.98 -5.10
C ILE A 228 10.31 18.96 -6.32
N ALA A 229 9.83 19.52 -7.42
CA ALA A 229 10.64 19.68 -8.63
C ALA A 229 11.48 20.96 -8.55
N GLY A 230 12.74 20.87 -8.93
CA GLY A 230 13.65 22.00 -9.01
C GLY A 230 14.08 22.25 -10.45
N GLY A 231 13.68 23.37 -11.07
CA GLY A 231 14.13 23.75 -12.42
C GLY A 231 13.85 22.74 -13.53
N GLY A 232 12.79 21.96 -13.42
CA GLY A 232 12.41 20.90 -14.37
C GLY A 232 12.93 19.51 -14.02
N SER A 233 13.75 19.36 -12.97
CA SER A 233 14.19 18.07 -12.43
C SER A 233 13.58 17.81 -11.07
N ILE A 234 13.45 16.51 -10.71
CA ILE A 234 13.01 16.09 -9.38
C ILE A 234 14.12 16.41 -8.38
N ASP A 235 13.79 17.11 -7.31
CA ASP A 235 14.69 17.28 -6.18
C ASP A 235 14.47 16.15 -5.18
N LEU A 236 15.33 15.14 -5.25
CA LEU A 236 15.25 13.94 -4.41
C LEU A 236 15.48 14.23 -2.92
N THR A 237 15.98 15.42 -2.57
CA THR A 237 16.15 15.85 -1.18
C THR A 237 14.88 16.43 -0.58
N LYS A 238 13.87 16.71 -1.40
CA LYS A 238 12.62 17.37 -1.00
C LYS A 238 11.41 16.47 -1.22
N GLN A 239 11.41 15.34 -0.56
CA GLN A 239 10.25 14.45 -0.52
C GLN A 239 9.19 15.00 0.44
N LEU A 240 7.94 15.07 0.00
CA LEU A 240 6.81 15.38 0.87
C LEU A 240 6.40 14.16 1.70
N ALA A 241 6.06 14.41 2.96
CA ALA A 241 5.51 13.37 3.82
C ALA A 241 4.04 13.10 3.48
N GLU A 242 3.65 11.82 3.50
CA GLU A 242 2.24 11.45 3.44
C GLU A 242 1.59 11.63 4.81
N SER A 243 0.51 12.41 4.89
CA SER A 243 -0.25 12.58 6.13
C SER A 243 -0.79 11.21 6.66
N PRO A 244 -0.73 10.92 7.98
CA PRO A 244 -0.46 11.82 9.10
C PRO A 244 1.03 12.01 9.43
N LEU A 245 1.96 11.45 8.68
CA LEU A 245 3.38 11.66 8.96
C LEU A 245 3.76 13.12 8.78
N ALA A 246 4.65 13.56 9.64
CA ALA A 246 5.25 14.88 9.57
C ALA A 246 6.72 14.77 9.13
N PRO A 247 7.25 15.73 8.38
CA PRO A 247 8.69 15.81 8.20
C PRO A 247 9.34 16.00 9.57
N TYR A 248 10.35 15.17 9.85
CA TYR A 248 11.19 15.39 11.03
C TYR A 248 12.11 16.58 10.75
N TYR A 249 12.10 17.55 11.64
CA TYR A 249 12.99 18.71 11.56
C TYR A 249 13.77 18.84 12.87
N ASP A 250 15.10 18.80 12.79
CA ASP A 250 16.00 19.11 13.90
C ASP A 250 16.70 20.44 13.60
N PRO A 251 16.30 21.54 14.25
CA PRO A 251 16.93 22.84 14.04
C PRO A 251 18.41 22.88 14.46
N CYS A 252 18.85 21.92 15.25
CA CYS A 252 20.24 21.81 15.70
C CYS A 252 21.13 21.03 14.75
N ASN A 253 20.52 20.34 13.78
CA ASN A 253 21.22 19.61 12.75
C ASN A 253 20.70 20.03 11.36
N PRO A 254 21.10 21.21 10.86
CA PRO A 254 20.59 21.76 9.60
C PRO A 254 20.98 20.94 8.36
N THR A 255 21.91 20.00 8.51
CA THR A 255 22.25 19.04 7.42
C THR A 255 21.31 17.85 7.38
N PHE A 256 20.42 17.70 8.37
CA PHE A 256 19.42 16.67 8.38
C PHE A 256 18.23 17.07 7.49
N HIS A 257 18.03 16.34 6.43
CA HIS A 257 16.85 16.52 5.56
C HIS A 257 15.67 15.81 6.19
N PRO A 258 14.65 16.53 6.67
CA PRO A 258 13.57 15.97 7.48
C PRO A 258 12.72 14.92 6.77
N GLN A 259 12.79 14.86 5.45
CA GLN A 259 11.98 13.96 4.63
C GLN A 259 12.60 12.59 4.38
N GLN A 260 13.88 12.44 4.70
CA GLN A 260 14.66 11.26 4.28
C GLN A 260 14.45 10.00 5.12
N GLY A 261 13.65 10.00 6.11
CA GLY A 261 13.34 8.82 6.92
C GLY A 261 11.89 8.37 6.83
N ILE A 262 11.10 9.06 6.02
CA ILE A 262 9.65 8.84 5.97
C ILE A 262 9.28 8.08 4.71
N SER A 263 8.99 6.79 4.88
CA SER A 263 8.40 6.00 3.79
C SER A 263 6.91 6.29 3.68
N PRO A 264 6.40 6.56 2.47
CA PRO A 264 4.96 6.59 2.26
C PRO A 264 4.32 5.24 2.57
N ARG A 265 3.01 5.26 2.74
CA ARG A 265 2.23 4.03 2.94
C ARG A 265 2.26 3.16 1.70
N VAL A 266 2.30 1.86 1.90
CA VAL A 266 1.92 0.91 0.85
C VAL A 266 0.40 0.89 0.76
N ARG A 267 -0.13 1.17 -0.42
CA ARG A 267 -1.57 1.13 -0.70
C ARG A 267 -1.86 0.24 -1.89
N THR A 268 -2.92 -0.53 -1.79
CA THR A 268 -3.51 -1.17 -2.95
C THR A 268 -4.51 -0.22 -3.59
N PHE A 269 -4.21 0.17 -4.81
CA PHE A 269 -5.10 0.95 -5.67
C PHE A 269 -5.95 -0.01 -6.46
N GLN A 270 -7.27 0.04 -6.22
CA GLN A 270 -8.21 -0.94 -6.74
C GLN A 270 -8.49 -0.74 -8.24
N PRO A 271 -8.75 -1.83 -9.00
CA PRO A 271 -9.13 -1.72 -10.39
C PRO A 271 -10.46 -0.95 -10.51
N GLY A 272 -10.52 0.01 -11.43
CA GLY A 272 -11.66 0.92 -11.60
C GLY A 272 -11.72 2.07 -10.59
N GLY A 273 -10.82 2.12 -9.61
CA GLY A 273 -10.76 3.23 -8.65
C GLY A 273 -10.31 4.54 -9.27
N VAL A 274 -10.73 5.66 -8.68
CA VAL A 274 -10.28 7.01 -9.07
C VAL A 274 -9.71 7.70 -7.84
N TYR A 275 -8.50 8.21 -7.96
CA TYR A 275 -7.74 8.76 -6.83
C TYR A 275 -7.15 10.12 -7.17
N SER A 276 -7.10 11.00 -6.15
CA SER A 276 -6.35 12.25 -6.18
C SER A 276 -5.29 12.25 -5.10
N ILE A 277 -4.06 12.63 -5.47
CA ILE A 277 -3.01 12.99 -4.52
C ILE A 277 -3.11 14.49 -4.30
N VAL A 278 -3.53 14.89 -3.11
CA VAL A 278 -3.72 16.29 -2.77
C VAL A 278 -2.56 16.76 -1.90
N VAL A 279 -1.82 17.74 -2.42
CA VAL A 279 -0.76 18.45 -1.68
C VAL A 279 -1.39 19.63 -0.98
N THR A 280 -1.16 19.72 0.32
CA THR A 280 -1.73 20.78 1.14
C THR A 280 -0.91 20.99 2.41
N LEU A 281 -1.25 22.02 3.15
CA LEU A 281 -0.66 22.27 4.47
C LEU A 281 -1.26 21.35 5.52
N LYS A 282 -0.37 20.82 6.34
CA LYS A 282 -0.69 20.09 7.54
C LYS A 282 -0.25 20.90 8.76
N LYS A 283 -1.16 21.08 9.72
CA LYS A 283 -0.81 21.56 11.06
C LYS A 283 -0.13 20.45 11.82
N GLN A 284 1.05 20.71 12.36
CA GLN A 284 1.82 19.73 13.10
C GLN A 284 2.66 20.41 14.18
N MET A 285 3.11 19.60 15.14
CA MET A 285 4.03 20.07 16.17
C MET A 285 5.46 19.77 15.70
N LEU A 286 6.29 20.78 15.59
CA LEU A 286 7.70 20.64 15.25
C LEU A 286 8.57 21.35 16.28
N PHE A 287 9.81 20.89 16.41
CA PHE A 287 10.83 21.66 17.14
C PHE A 287 11.20 22.90 16.34
N THR A 288 11.17 24.06 16.98
CA THR A 288 11.43 25.35 16.34
C THR A 288 12.84 25.87 16.59
N ASP A 289 13.53 25.32 17.59
CA ASP A 289 14.88 25.73 17.97
C ASP A 289 15.66 24.59 18.64
N CYS A 290 16.95 24.86 18.93
CA CYS A 290 17.84 23.92 19.58
C CYS A 290 17.51 23.63 21.05
N THR A 291 16.62 24.37 21.65
CA THR A 291 16.14 24.11 23.02
C THR A 291 15.07 23.01 23.03
N LYS A 292 14.70 22.49 21.83
CA LYS A 292 13.67 21.49 21.61
C LYS A 292 12.28 21.94 22.08
N GLN A 293 12.04 23.25 22.10
CA GLN A 293 10.68 23.76 22.29
C GLN A 293 9.84 23.41 21.06
N SER A 294 8.74 22.75 21.29
CA SER A 294 7.79 22.42 20.23
C SER A 294 6.75 23.50 20.07
N LYS A 295 6.41 23.83 18.82
CA LYS A 295 5.29 24.71 18.46
C LYS A 295 4.46 24.08 17.38
N PHE A 296 3.17 24.39 17.41
CA PHE A 296 2.32 24.08 16.26
C PHE A 296 2.71 24.96 15.08
N THR A 297 2.89 24.31 13.96
CA THR A 297 3.26 24.94 12.71
C THR A 297 2.59 24.23 11.54
N PHE A 298 2.76 24.79 10.35
CA PHE A 298 2.26 24.16 9.13
C PHE A 298 3.43 23.71 8.28
N ALA A 299 3.31 22.54 7.66
CA ALA A 299 4.23 22.08 6.65
C ALA A 299 3.46 21.46 5.49
N ASN A 300 3.99 21.53 4.28
CA ASN A 300 3.42 20.81 3.16
C ASN A 300 3.51 19.29 3.38
N SER A 301 2.41 18.64 3.12
CA SER A 301 2.27 17.19 3.08
C SER A 301 1.32 16.82 1.95
N TYR A 302 1.08 15.53 1.74
CA TYR A 302 0.07 15.10 0.80
C TYR A 302 -0.85 14.03 1.39
N ARG A 303 -2.01 13.87 0.79
CA ARG A 303 -2.96 12.79 1.07
C ARG A 303 -3.39 12.14 -0.22
N VAL A 304 -3.67 10.84 -0.15
CA VAL A 304 -4.37 10.13 -1.21
C VAL A 304 -5.85 10.12 -0.87
N ILE A 305 -6.66 10.70 -1.74
CA ILE A 305 -8.12 10.77 -1.60
C ILE A 305 -8.75 9.86 -2.64
N THR A 306 -9.63 8.98 -2.19
CA THR A 306 -10.46 8.17 -3.08
C THR A 306 -11.64 9.01 -3.57
N GLU A 307 -11.74 9.21 -4.86
CA GLU A 307 -12.85 9.92 -5.50
C GLU A 307 -13.96 8.95 -5.89
N LEU A 308 -13.58 7.80 -6.45
CA LEU A 308 -14.47 6.68 -6.73
C LEU A 308 -13.88 5.41 -6.13
N ASP A 309 -14.62 4.81 -5.20
CA ASP A 309 -14.31 3.50 -4.64
C ASP A 309 -15.08 2.43 -5.43
N PRO A 310 -14.39 1.57 -6.17
CA PRO A 310 -15.05 0.49 -6.93
C PRO A 310 -15.50 -0.69 -6.05
N GLY A 311 -15.22 -0.61 -4.73
CA GLY A 311 -15.43 -1.73 -3.81
C GLY A 311 -14.32 -2.79 -3.87
N VAL A 312 -14.64 -3.99 -3.40
CA VAL A 312 -13.67 -5.08 -3.29
C VAL A 312 -13.38 -5.68 -4.67
N ASN A 313 -12.11 -5.79 -5.03
CA ASN A 313 -11.68 -6.49 -6.23
C ASN A 313 -11.94 -8.01 -6.11
N ASN A 314 -12.95 -8.49 -6.81
CA ASN A 314 -13.33 -9.91 -6.85
C ASN A 314 -12.91 -10.60 -8.17
N THR A 315 -12.16 -9.92 -9.03
CA THR A 315 -11.91 -10.40 -10.40
C THR A 315 -10.44 -10.66 -10.66
N PHE A 316 -9.56 -9.78 -10.22
CA PHE A 316 -8.15 -9.79 -10.63
C PHE A 316 -7.20 -10.19 -9.51
N ALA A 317 -6.16 -10.92 -9.90
CA ALA A 317 -4.96 -11.19 -9.12
C ALA A 317 -3.73 -10.76 -9.91
N ARG A 318 -2.57 -10.71 -9.28
CA ARG A 318 -1.32 -10.37 -9.96
C ARG A 318 -0.30 -11.47 -9.77
N MET A 319 0.51 -11.72 -10.81
CA MET A 319 1.63 -12.65 -10.76
C MET A 319 2.91 -11.99 -11.25
N GLN A 320 4.01 -12.34 -10.62
CA GLN A 320 5.37 -12.05 -11.05
C GLN A 320 6.21 -13.33 -11.03
N ALA A 321 7.35 -13.35 -11.70
CA ALA A 321 8.18 -14.53 -11.82
C ALA A 321 9.61 -14.27 -11.40
N VAL A 322 10.24 -15.27 -10.76
CA VAL A 322 11.62 -15.24 -10.30
C VAL A 322 12.31 -16.55 -10.67
N ASN A 323 13.49 -16.43 -11.27
CA ASN A 323 14.34 -17.57 -11.58
C ASN A 323 15.42 -17.75 -10.51
N ALA A 324 15.28 -18.77 -9.67
CA ALA A 324 16.27 -19.21 -8.68
C ALA A 324 17.03 -20.49 -9.11
N LEU A 325 17.04 -20.85 -10.40
CA LEU A 325 17.81 -21.97 -10.97
C LEU A 325 19.20 -21.51 -11.38
N PRO A 326 20.28 -21.93 -10.67
CA PRO A 326 21.63 -21.54 -11.01
C PRO A 326 22.03 -21.95 -12.44
N GLY A 327 22.72 -21.05 -13.15
CA GLY A 327 23.29 -21.31 -14.48
C GLY A 327 22.27 -21.46 -15.61
N LYS A 328 21.00 -21.10 -15.39
CA LYS A 328 19.93 -21.19 -16.38
C LYS A 328 19.23 -19.85 -16.58
N GLN A 329 18.84 -19.57 -17.82
CA GLN A 329 17.79 -18.61 -18.13
C GLN A 329 16.47 -19.37 -18.25
N VAL A 330 15.41 -18.82 -17.68
CA VAL A 330 14.11 -19.51 -17.61
C VAL A 330 13.01 -18.60 -18.14
N THR A 331 12.18 -19.16 -19.02
CA THR A 331 10.91 -18.56 -19.41
C THR A 331 9.81 -19.18 -18.58
N ILE A 332 9.11 -18.35 -17.81
CA ILE A 332 7.92 -18.75 -17.03
C ILE A 332 6.70 -18.26 -17.77
N SER A 333 5.79 -19.18 -18.12
CA SER A 333 4.55 -18.87 -18.84
C SER A 333 3.35 -19.30 -18.01
N VAL A 334 2.26 -18.56 -18.18
CA VAL A 334 0.94 -18.84 -17.59
C VAL A 334 -0.05 -19.01 -18.72
N ASP A 335 -0.72 -20.16 -18.80
CA ASP A 335 -1.66 -20.52 -19.89
C ASP A 335 -1.03 -20.37 -21.29
N GLY A 336 0.27 -20.63 -21.39
CA GLY A 336 1.04 -20.51 -22.63
C GLY A 336 1.62 -19.10 -22.91
N GLU A 337 1.16 -18.06 -22.21
CA GLU A 337 1.66 -16.70 -22.38
C GLU A 337 2.84 -16.39 -21.44
N PRO A 338 3.93 -15.79 -21.89
CA PRO A 338 5.08 -15.50 -21.05
C PRO A 338 4.72 -14.50 -19.94
N LEU A 339 4.88 -14.91 -18.69
CA LEU A 339 4.89 -14.02 -17.53
C LEU A 339 6.25 -13.35 -17.40
N GLY A 340 7.34 -14.12 -17.51
CA GLY A 340 8.71 -13.64 -17.55
C GLY A 340 9.49 -14.42 -18.61
N ASN A 341 10.10 -13.71 -19.57
CA ASN A 341 10.83 -14.30 -20.67
C ASN A 341 12.32 -14.26 -20.42
N GLN A 342 13.00 -15.42 -20.57
CA GLN A 342 14.44 -15.57 -20.39
C GLN A 342 14.98 -14.89 -19.12
N LEU A 343 14.25 -15.08 -18.01
CA LEU A 343 14.64 -14.52 -16.72
C LEU A 343 16.03 -15.01 -16.33
N PRO A 344 16.97 -14.10 -16.05
CA PRO A 344 18.28 -14.49 -15.55
C PRO A 344 18.18 -15.09 -14.16
N TYR A 345 19.18 -15.86 -13.76
CA TYR A 345 19.28 -16.34 -12.38
C TYR A 345 19.38 -15.16 -11.43
N ILE A 346 18.44 -15.05 -10.47
CA ILE A 346 18.37 -13.94 -9.53
C ILE A 346 19.60 -13.81 -8.65
N GLY A 347 20.33 -14.92 -8.45
CA GLY A 347 21.60 -14.93 -7.73
C GLY A 347 22.70 -14.08 -8.38
N LEU A 348 22.53 -13.64 -9.63
CA LEU A 348 23.43 -12.68 -10.29
C LEU A 348 23.06 -11.22 -10.06
N SER A 349 21.92 -10.93 -9.40
CA SER A 349 21.58 -9.56 -9.03
C SER A 349 22.64 -8.95 -8.11
N GLU A 350 22.69 -7.63 -8.06
CA GLU A 350 23.59 -6.91 -7.19
C GLU A 350 23.36 -7.33 -5.72
N ALA A 351 24.44 -7.69 -5.03
CA ALA A 351 24.37 -8.15 -3.66
C ALA A 351 23.75 -7.08 -2.76
N GLY A 352 22.75 -7.49 -2.00
CA GLY A 352 22.10 -6.63 -1.04
C GLY A 352 21.09 -5.64 -1.61
N LYS A 353 20.83 -5.62 -2.92
CA LYS A 353 19.80 -4.78 -3.51
C LYS A 353 18.48 -5.55 -3.60
N ALA A 354 17.40 -4.94 -3.14
CA ALA A 354 16.07 -5.50 -3.33
C ALA A 354 15.72 -5.55 -4.83
N VAL A 355 15.25 -6.70 -5.28
CA VAL A 355 14.77 -6.90 -6.65
C VAL A 355 13.26 -6.69 -6.66
N GLN A 356 12.75 -6.00 -7.66
CA GLN A 356 11.32 -5.76 -7.88
C GLN A 356 10.92 -6.33 -9.25
N PRO A 357 10.55 -7.61 -9.35
CA PRO A 357 10.02 -8.16 -10.58
C PRO A 357 8.70 -7.48 -10.97
N GLU A 358 8.40 -7.44 -12.26
CA GLU A 358 7.16 -6.85 -12.74
C GLU A 358 5.98 -7.80 -12.57
N TYR A 359 4.86 -7.26 -12.10
CA TYR A 359 3.60 -7.97 -12.04
C TYR A 359 2.81 -7.86 -13.34
N LYS A 360 2.19 -8.98 -13.72
CA LYS A 360 1.11 -9.00 -14.72
C LYS A 360 -0.22 -9.33 -14.03
N ILE A 361 -1.30 -8.81 -14.58
CA ILE A 361 -2.66 -8.96 -14.06
C ILE A 361 -3.34 -10.13 -14.74
N TYR A 362 -3.97 -10.99 -13.95
CA TYR A 362 -4.70 -12.16 -14.40
C TYR A 362 -6.11 -12.18 -13.78
N VAL A 363 -7.05 -12.81 -14.46
CA VAL A 363 -8.39 -13.06 -13.92
C VAL A 363 -8.30 -14.23 -12.94
N ARG A 364 -9.01 -14.18 -11.83
CA ARG A 364 -9.08 -15.28 -10.86
C ARG A 364 -9.47 -16.61 -11.53
N GLY A 365 -9.04 -17.71 -10.98
CA GLY A 365 -9.36 -19.07 -11.48
C GLY A 365 -8.15 -19.98 -11.56
N ASN A 366 -8.34 -21.13 -12.20
CA ASN A 366 -7.26 -22.07 -12.41
C ASN A 366 -6.37 -21.63 -13.58
N HIS A 367 -5.08 -21.66 -13.37
CA HIS A 367 -4.05 -21.34 -14.35
C HIS A 367 -2.98 -22.40 -14.39
N HIS A 368 -2.51 -22.71 -15.59
CA HIS A 368 -1.41 -23.64 -15.81
C HIS A 368 -0.09 -22.87 -15.97
N VAL A 369 0.89 -23.18 -15.13
CA VAL A 369 2.19 -22.50 -15.11
C VAL A 369 3.25 -23.46 -15.60
N THR A 370 4.08 -23.01 -16.56
CA THR A 370 5.22 -23.78 -17.07
C THR A 370 6.50 -22.97 -16.94
N ALA A 371 7.59 -23.66 -16.63
CA ALA A 371 8.96 -23.15 -16.65
C ALA A 371 9.76 -23.90 -17.71
N LYS A 372 10.37 -23.17 -18.67
CA LYS A 372 11.19 -23.72 -19.77
C LYS A 372 12.56 -23.10 -19.74
N ASP A 373 13.58 -23.87 -20.13
CA ASP A 373 14.94 -23.34 -20.28
C ASP A 373 15.08 -22.45 -21.54
N GLN A 374 16.27 -21.92 -21.78
CA GLN A 374 16.59 -21.08 -22.91
C GLN A 374 16.42 -21.78 -24.28
N ASN A 375 16.38 -23.10 -24.31
CA ASN A 375 16.19 -23.91 -25.52
C ASN A 375 14.73 -24.34 -25.70
N GLY A 376 13.83 -23.93 -24.78
CA GLY A 376 12.42 -24.29 -24.80
C GLY A 376 12.10 -25.64 -24.18
N ALA A 377 13.08 -26.34 -23.59
CA ALA A 377 12.84 -27.61 -22.89
C ALA A 377 12.06 -27.36 -21.59
N LEU A 378 11.01 -28.16 -21.35
CA LEU A 378 10.20 -28.09 -20.14
C LEU A 378 11.04 -28.50 -18.92
N LEU A 379 11.14 -27.62 -17.94
CA LEU A 379 11.83 -27.83 -16.66
C LEU A 379 10.85 -28.26 -15.56
N ALA A 380 9.72 -27.57 -15.49
CA ALA A 380 8.68 -27.84 -14.50
C ALA A 380 7.34 -27.27 -14.95
N GLU A 381 6.27 -27.84 -14.43
CA GLU A 381 4.89 -27.34 -14.60
C GLU A 381 4.08 -27.54 -13.34
N ALA A 382 3.08 -26.70 -13.12
CA ALA A 382 2.16 -26.80 -12.00
C ALA A 382 0.89 -26.00 -12.26
N ASP A 383 -0.22 -26.42 -11.66
CA ASP A 383 -1.47 -25.69 -11.67
C ASP A 383 -1.60 -24.80 -10.44
N LEU A 384 -2.19 -23.63 -10.61
CA LEU A 384 -2.41 -22.63 -9.57
C LEU A 384 -3.84 -22.13 -9.59
N LEU A 385 -4.53 -22.22 -8.46
CA LEU A 385 -5.80 -21.50 -8.26
C LEU A 385 -5.52 -20.09 -7.77
N LEU A 386 -5.80 -19.09 -8.61
CA LEU A 386 -5.69 -17.69 -8.28
C LEU A 386 -6.92 -17.19 -7.52
N TYR A 387 -6.69 -16.64 -6.34
CA TYR A 387 -7.69 -15.88 -5.61
C TYR A 387 -7.60 -14.39 -5.97
N PRO A 388 -8.74 -13.68 -6.03
CA PRO A 388 -8.73 -12.26 -6.34
C PRO A 388 -7.97 -11.47 -5.26
N PHE A 389 -7.49 -10.29 -5.62
CA PHE A 389 -6.65 -9.36 -4.84
C PHE A 389 -5.32 -9.89 -4.30
N ASP A 390 -5.02 -11.18 -4.46
CA ASP A 390 -3.72 -11.73 -4.10
C ASP A 390 -2.64 -11.37 -5.12
N ASN A 391 -1.39 -11.42 -4.63
CA ASN A 391 -0.20 -11.15 -5.41
C ASN A 391 0.73 -12.35 -5.27
N TYR A 392 0.99 -13.02 -6.39
CA TYR A 392 1.76 -14.25 -6.40
C TYR A 392 3.16 -14.01 -6.98
N THR A 393 4.15 -14.58 -6.32
CA THR A 393 5.50 -14.72 -6.86
C THR A 393 5.72 -16.19 -7.23
N ILE A 394 6.07 -16.42 -8.48
CA ILE A 394 6.34 -17.76 -9.01
C ILE A 394 7.85 -17.96 -9.02
N TRP A 395 8.32 -18.88 -8.20
CA TRP A 395 9.73 -19.22 -8.09
C TRP A 395 10.04 -20.51 -8.86
N ALA A 396 10.97 -20.44 -9.82
CA ALA A 396 11.58 -21.65 -10.39
C ALA A 396 12.86 -21.96 -9.62
N TYR A 397 12.95 -23.13 -8.99
CA TYR A 397 14.07 -23.51 -8.13
C TYR A 397 14.35 -25.02 -8.21
N ASN A 398 15.48 -25.50 -7.64
CA ASN A 398 15.79 -26.93 -7.55
C ASN A 398 15.33 -27.52 -6.20
N LYS A 399 14.65 -28.66 -6.27
CA LYS A 399 14.40 -29.52 -5.09
C LYS A 399 15.70 -30.13 -4.55
N PRO A 400 15.67 -30.73 -3.33
CA PRO A 400 16.82 -31.45 -2.79
C PRO A 400 17.35 -32.61 -3.67
N ASP A 401 16.50 -33.20 -4.52
CA ASP A 401 16.88 -34.20 -5.51
C ASP A 401 17.52 -33.63 -6.78
N GLY A 402 17.70 -32.29 -6.83
CA GLY A 402 18.29 -31.56 -7.96
C GLY A 402 17.32 -31.28 -9.11
N LYS A 403 16.06 -31.74 -9.01
CA LYS A 403 15.08 -31.51 -10.09
C LYS A 403 14.47 -30.10 -10.01
N PRO A 404 14.38 -29.39 -11.14
CA PRO A 404 13.65 -28.13 -11.19
C PRO A 404 12.17 -28.28 -10.79
N THR A 405 11.64 -27.28 -10.14
CA THR A 405 10.23 -27.22 -9.74
C THR A 405 9.74 -25.77 -9.64
N ILE A 406 8.45 -25.59 -9.41
CA ILE A 406 7.78 -24.32 -9.21
C ILE A 406 7.27 -24.23 -7.76
N LEU A 407 7.46 -23.07 -7.13
CA LEU A 407 6.87 -22.70 -5.87
C LEU A 407 6.03 -21.44 -6.05
N PHE A 408 4.82 -21.44 -5.49
CA PHE A 408 3.93 -20.29 -5.48
C PHE A 408 3.97 -19.61 -4.11
N GLU A 409 4.30 -18.34 -4.10
CA GLU A 409 4.28 -17.49 -2.93
C GLU A 409 3.16 -16.47 -3.06
N ALA A 410 2.14 -16.55 -2.20
CA ALA A 410 1.04 -15.60 -2.18
C ALA A 410 1.28 -14.53 -1.11
N ASN A 411 1.10 -13.26 -1.48
CA ASN A 411 1.19 -12.11 -0.60
C ASN A 411 -0.10 -11.30 -0.64
N ASP A 412 -0.67 -11.02 0.54
CA ASP A 412 -1.76 -10.05 0.68
C ASP A 412 -1.16 -8.66 0.85
N MET A 413 -1.36 -7.80 -0.14
CA MET A 413 -0.88 -6.41 -0.13
C MET A 413 -2.05 -5.42 -0.09
N THR A 414 -3.21 -5.80 0.42
CA THR A 414 -4.38 -4.92 0.52
C THR A 414 -4.17 -3.74 1.48
N GLY A 415 -3.02 -3.70 2.15
CA GLY A 415 -2.73 -2.74 3.23
C GLY A 415 -3.33 -3.18 4.57
N THR A 416 -3.97 -4.34 4.58
CA THR A 416 -4.54 -4.93 5.77
C THR A 416 -3.63 -6.06 6.20
N LEU A 417 -2.63 -5.77 7.02
CA LEU A 417 -1.81 -6.82 7.61
C LEU A 417 -2.58 -7.49 8.74
N TYR A 418 -2.58 -8.82 8.72
CA TYR A 418 -3.05 -9.57 9.87
C TYR A 418 -2.08 -9.35 11.02
N THR A 419 -2.51 -8.65 12.05
CA THR A 419 -1.99 -8.98 13.37
C THR A 419 -2.73 -10.21 13.82
N SER A 420 -2.03 -11.27 13.94
CA SER A 420 -2.47 -12.40 14.73
C SER A 420 -2.43 -12.05 16.23
N SER A 421 -3.08 -10.98 16.65
CA SER A 421 -3.43 -10.84 18.05
C SER A 421 -4.55 -11.85 18.32
N TYR A 422 -4.15 -13.11 18.31
CA TYR A 422 -4.98 -14.21 18.72
C TYR A 422 -5.30 -14.00 20.21
N HIS A 423 -6.50 -13.59 20.48
CA HIS A 423 -7.06 -13.71 21.80
C HIS A 423 -7.71 -15.10 21.90
N PRO A 424 -7.10 -16.05 22.62
CA PRO A 424 -7.63 -17.41 22.73
C PRO A 424 -9.03 -17.51 23.32
N ASN A 425 -9.52 -16.44 23.94
CA ASN A 425 -10.81 -16.38 24.63
C ASN A 425 -11.96 -15.81 23.80
N THR A 426 -11.78 -15.59 22.51
CA THR A 426 -12.87 -15.13 21.64
C THR A 426 -13.15 -16.19 20.59
N SER A 427 -14.44 -16.51 20.40
CA SER A 427 -14.97 -17.48 19.42
C SER A 427 -14.55 -17.24 17.95
N ILE A 428 -13.78 -16.20 17.70
CA ILE A 428 -13.19 -15.85 16.40
C ILE A 428 -11.91 -16.67 16.12
N GLY A 429 -11.34 -17.33 17.13
CA GLY A 429 -10.10 -18.11 17.02
C GLY A 429 -10.20 -19.43 16.28
N THR A 430 -11.37 -19.81 15.79
CA THR A 430 -11.60 -21.09 15.07
C THR A 430 -11.59 -20.93 13.54
N GLN A 431 -11.49 -19.71 13.03
CA GLN A 431 -11.46 -19.46 11.59
C GLN A 431 -10.02 -19.63 11.08
N PRO A 432 -9.83 -20.32 9.94
CA PRO A 432 -8.50 -20.42 9.35
C PRO A 432 -7.96 -19.03 9.05
N ASP A 433 -6.75 -18.77 9.53
CA ASP A 433 -6.01 -17.52 9.27
C ASP A 433 -5.32 -17.63 7.90
N ASP A 434 -6.13 -17.81 6.85
CA ASP A 434 -5.67 -17.99 5.48
C ASP A 434 -5.82 -16.70 4.64
N GLY A 435 -6.29 -15.60 5.28
CA GLY A 435 -6.51 -14.32 4.60
C GLY A 435 -7.76 -14.30 3.71
N THR A 436 -8.49 -15.41 3.57
CA THR A 436 -9.67 -15.49 2.69
C THR A 436 -10.95 -15.01 3.35
N ASN A 437 -11.02 -15.05 4.67
CA ASN A 437 -12.14 -14.51 5.41
C ASN A 437 -11.84 -13.10 5.89
N GLY A 438 -12.73 -12.17 5.63
CA GLY A 438 -12.64 -10.81 6.11
C GLY A 438 -12.71 -10.74 7.65
N SER A 439 -11.67 -11.25 8.34
CA SER A 439 -11.61 -11.16 9.79
C SER A 439 -11.85 -9.72 10.24
N PRO A 440 -12.82 -9.43 11.14
CA PRO A 440 -13.07 -8.09 11.64
C PRO A 440 -11.88 -7.48 12.42
N ARG A 441 -10.79 -8.22 12.56
CA ARG A 441 -9.54 -7.80 13.21
C ARG A 441 -8.42 -7.49 12.24
N ARG A 442 -8.70 -7.29 10.97
CA ARG A 442 -7.72 -6.75 10.04
C ARG A 442 -7.37 -5.35 10.49
N THR A 443 -6.22 -5.20 11.13
CA THR A 443 -5.69 -3.88 11.47
C THR A 443 -4.87 -3.39 10.31
N GLN A 444 -5.22 -2.23 9.78
CA GLN A 444 -4.48 -1.61 8.71
C GLN A 444 -3.18 -1.02 9.26
N TYR A 445 -2.06 -1.71 9.04
CA TYR A 445 -0.72 -1.20 9.36
C TYR A 445 -0.16 -0.44 8.17
N ASN A 446 -0.43 0.83 8.12
CA ASN A 446 0.00 1.69 7.03
C ASN A 446 1.53 1.80 6.91
N TYR A 447 2.24 1.50 7.99
CA TYR A 447 3.69 1.65 8.11
C TYR A 447 4.37 0.35 8.56
N ALA A 448 3.82 -0.79 8.18
CA ALA A 448 4.43 -2.06 8.49
C ALA A 448 5.50 -2.43 7.46
N LEU A 449 6.54 -3.05 7.96
CA LEU A 449 7.50 -3.80 7.19
C LEU A 449 7.25 -5.28 7.47
N GLN A 450 6.88 -6.03 6.44
CA GLN A 450 6.60 -7.46 6.51
C GLN A 450 7.71 -8.23 5.82
N SER A 451 8.33 -9.17 6.52
CA SER A 451 9.38 -10.03 5.97
C SER A 451 8.96 -11.49 6.01
N ARG A 452 8.98 -12.15 4.87
CA ARG A 452 8.85 -13.60 4.73
C ARG A 452 10.22 -14.20 4.44
N PHE A 453 10.45 -15.42 4.92
CA PHE A 453 11.70 -16.14 4.72
C PHE A 453 11.46 -17.43 3.95
N LEU A 454 12.33 -17.72 2.97
CA LEU A 454 12.28 -18.93 2.17
C LEU A 454 13.64 -19.61 2.14
N ASN A 455 13.66 -20.92 2.37
CA ASN A 455 14.80 -21.75 2.04
C ASN A 455 14.57 -22.39 0.65
N LEU A 456 15.34 -21.98 -0.36
CA LEU A 456 15.35 -22.57 -1.71
C LEU A 456 16.73 -23.17 -2.03
N CYS A 457 17.56 -23.40 -1.00
CA CYS A 457 18.88 -24.04 -1.11
C CYS A 457 18.71 -25.55 -0.99
N PRO A 458 18.87 -26.34 -2.06
CA PRO A 458 18.52 -27.75 -2.08
C PRO A 458 19.39 -28.62 -1.18
N ASP A 459 20.61 -28.20 -0.88
CA ASP A 459 21.60 -28.94 -0.06
C ASP A 459 21.67 -28.44 1.40
N LEU A 460 20.75 -27.56 1.83
CA LEU A 460 20.55 -27.17 3.22
C LEU A 460 19.21 -27.70 3.75
N PRO A 461 19.21 -28.85 4.46
CA PRO A 461 17.96 -29.49 4.88
C PRO A 461 17.04 -28.63 5.74
N PHE A 462 17.61 -27.78 6.60
CA PHE A 462 16.86 -26.84 7.43
C PHE A 462 17.64 -25.54 7.62
N ALA A 463 16.99 -24.43 7.30
CA ALA A 463 17.51 -23.09 7.51
C ALA A 463 16.75 -22.38 8.64
N THR A 464 17.45 -21.70 9.53
CA THR A 464 16.88 -20.72 10.44
C THR A 464 17.43 -19.37 10.10
N PHE A 465 16.53 -18.40 9.85
CA PHE A 465 16.92 -17.01 9.64
C PHE A 465 17.05 -16.31 10.99
N THR A 466 18.02 -15.43 11.14
CA THR A 466 18.37 -14.82 12.44
C THR A 466 18.56 -13.32 12.30
N ASN A 467 18.41 -12.61 13.42
CA ASN A 467 18.85 -11.24 13.55
C ASN A 467 20.27 -11.26 14.12
N ASP A 468 21.26 -11.07 13.27
CA ASP A 468 22.67 -11.32 13.55
C ASP A 468 22.87 -12.74 14.11
N HIS A 469 23.32 -12.92 15.35
CA HIS A 469 23.54 -14.21 16.00
C HIS A 469 22.38 -14.65 16.91
N GLN A 470 21.24 -13.95 16.88
CA GLN A 470 20.11 -14.21 17.75
C GLN A 470 18.85 -14.55 16.96
N LEU A 471 17.90 -15.24 17.59
CA LEU A 471 16.56 -15.41 17.02
C LEU A 471 15.83 -14.07 16.99
N PHE A 472 14.93 -13.91 16.03
CA PHE A 472 14.01 -12.78 16.05
C PHE A 472 13.12 -12.89 17.29
N LEU A 473 13.20 -11.93 18.16
CA LEU A 473 12.34 -11.89 19.34
C LEU A 473 10.97 -11.33 18.96
N PRO A 474 9.88 -11.87 19.52
CA PRO A 474 8.58 -11.27 19.39
C PRO A 474 8.63 -9.85 19.98
N VAL A 475 8.03 -8.89 19.30
CA VAL A 475 7.89 -7.53 19.83
C VAL A 475 7.08 -7.62 21.12
N THR A 476 7.69 -7.18 22.25
CA THR A 476 7.04 -7.20 23.55
C THR A 476 5.79 -6.31 23.52
N GLY A 477 4.64 -6.84 23.95
CA GLY A 477 3.37 -6.12 23.97
C GLY A 477 2.27 -6.72 23.08
N PHE A 478 2.63 -7.61 22.16
CA PHE A 478 1.64 -8.42 21.45
C PHE A 478 1.68 -9.84 22.00
N ASN A 479 0.54 -10.37 22.44
CA ASN A 479 0.38 -11.79 22.74
C ASN A 479 0.48 -12.58 21.42
N GLN A 480 1.69 -12.73 20.92
CA GLN A 480 1.96 -13.52 19.72
C GLN A 480 2.06 -15.00 20.13
N ASP A 481 1.37 -15.84 19.37
CA ASP A 481 1.57 -17.26 19.43
C ASP A 481 3.04 -17.56 19.04
N THR A 482 3.85 -17.88 20.03
CA THR A 482 5.28 -18.12 19.89
C THR A 482 5.55 -19.22 18.85
N ILE A 483 4.68 -20.22 18.74
CA ILE A 483 4.83 -21.34 17.78
C ILE A 483 4.66 -20.82 16.35
N ARG A 484 3.65 -20.00 16.07
CA ARG A 484 3.45 -19.38 14.75
C ARG A 484 4.59 -18.44 14.38
N TYR A 485 5.07 -17.67 15.34
CA TYR A 485 6.18 -16.75 15.10
C TYR A 485 7.45 -17.52 14.72
N PHE A 486 7.79 -18.57 15.41
CA PHE A 486 8.95 -19.39 15.08
C PHE A 486 8.80 -20.13 13.75
N SER A 487 7.60 -20.58 13.38
CA SER A 487 7.36 -21.25 12.10
C SER A 487 7.63 -20.35 10.88
N ALA A 488 7.69 -19.05 11.07
CA ALA A 488 7.96 -18.08 10.00
C ALA A 488 9.44 -18.07 9.56
N TYR A 489 10.37 -18.48 10.41
CA TYR A 489 11.80 -18.33 10.12
C TYR A 489 12.72 -19.43 10.71
N VAL A 490 12.19 -20.34 11.52
CA VAL A 490 12.96 -21.40 12.18
C VAL A 490 12.76 -22.74 11.47
N ASN A 491 13.84 -23.48 11.25
CA ASN A 491 13.84 -24.81 10.66
C ASN A 491 13.09 -24.93 9.33
N LEU A 492 13.27 -23.97 8.45
CA LEU A 492 12.62 -23.97 7.14
C LEU A 492 13.28 -25.00 6.23
N ALA A 493 12.51 -25.99 5.78
CA ALA A 493 12.96 -26.97 4.79
C ALA A 493 12.93 -26.37 3.37
N PRO A 494 13.75 -26.90 2.43
CA PRO A 494 13.81 -26.40 1.07
C PRO A 494 12.46 -26.46 0.35
N GLY A 495 12.02 -25.32 -0.17
CA GLY A 495 10.79 -25.21 -0.96
C GLY A 495 9.50 -25.39 -0.17
N ILE A 496 9.58 -25.44 1.15
CA ILE A 496 8.37 -25.42 2.00
C ILE A 496 8.00 -23.97 2.28
N MET A 497 6.84 -23.58 1.79
CA MET A 497 6.28 -22.25 2.05
C MET A 497 5.87 -22.16 3.52
N PRO A 498 6.38 -21.20 4.29
CA PRO A 498 5.77 -20.85 5.57
C PRO A 498 4.30 -20.56 5.38
N VAL A 499 3.49 -20.86 6.39
CA VAL A 499 2.05 -20.56 6.33
C VAL A 499 1.86 -19.13 5.85
N ARG A 500 0.86 -18.89 5.00
CA ARG A 500 0.63 -17.62 4.26
C ARG A 500 0.83 -16.38 5.11
N ASN A 501 0.40 -16.41 6.36
CA ASN A 501 0.50 -15.27 7.28
C ASN A 501 1.70 -15.39 8.25
N SER A 502 2.54 -16.41 8.09
CA SER A 502 3.76 -16.56 8.87
C SER A 502 4.84 -15.65 8.28
N SER A 503 4.91 -14.44 8.79
CA SER A 503 5.92 -13.45 8.44
C SER A 503 6.27 -12.65 9.69
N ILE A 504 7.46 -12.08 9.69
CA ILE A 504 7.86 -11.13 10.73
C ILE A 504 7.36 -9.76 10.34
N ILE A 505 6.60 -9.14 11.22
CA ILE A 505 6.00 -7.82 11.00
C ILE A 505 6.61 -6.84 11.99
N TYR A 506 7.15 -5.74 11.48
CA TYR A 506 7.60 -4.60 12.26
C TYR A 506 6.74 -3.40 11.93
N SER A 507 6.23 -2.72 12.94
CA SER A 507 5.60 -1.42 12.74
C SER A 507 6.67 -0.35 12.73
N LEU A 508 6.73 0.41 11.63
CA LEU A 508 7.54 1.63 11.53
C LEU A 508 6.70 2.85 11.92
N GLN A 509 5.56 2.64 12.55
CA GLN A 509 4.67 3.72 12.93
C GLN A 509 5.38 4.66 13.89
N PRO A 510 5.53 5.93 13.52
CA PRO A 510 6.03 6.92 14.44
C PRO A 510 5.08 7.02 15.63
N SER A 511 5.63 7.12 16.83
CA SER A 511 4.83 7.42 18.03
C SER A 511 4.05 8.71 17.78
N SER A 512 2.75 8.66 18.00
CA SER A 512 1.90 9.85 17.85
C SER A 512 2.39 10.94 18.80
N PRO A 513 2.58 12.18 18.35
CA PRO A 513 2.94 13.28 19.24
C PRO A 513 1.80 13.73 20.17
N GLY A 514 0.78 12.88 20.40
CA GLY A 514 -0.45 13.23 21.11
C GLY A 514 -0.32 13.41 22.62
N ASP A 515 0.79 13.05 23.23
CA ASP A 515 0.97 13.10 24.68
C ASP A 515 1.93 14.19 25.18
N GLY A 516 2.34 15.11 24.34
CA GLY A 516 3.26 16.19 24.70
C GLY A 516 4.71 15.73 24.91
N SER A 517 5.03 14.47 24.69
CA SER A 517 6.36 13.89 24.95
C SER A 517 7.24 13.81 23.71
N GLY A 518 7.06 14.70 22.76
CA GLY A 518 8.06 14.87 21.75
C GLY A 518 7.74 14.20 20.41
N GLY A 519 8.26 14.83 19.41
CA GLY A 519 8.13 14.43 18.02
C GLY A 519 8.57 13.00 17.76
N VAL A 520 8.19 12.51 16.60
CA VAL A 520 8.62 11.22 16.06
C VAL A 520 10.11 11.05 16.26
N ASP A 521 10.49 10.29 17.26
CA ASP A 521 11.87 9.90 17.42
C ASP A 521 12.17 8.84 16.34
N ALA A 522 12.79 9.31 15.27
CA ALA A 522 13.29 8.42 14.23
C ALA A 522 14.24 7.34 14.80
N ASN A 523 14.80 7.57 16.00
CA ASN A 523 15.61 6.59 16.70
C ASN A 523 14.77 5.48 17.33
N THR A 524 13.54 5.76 17.77
CA THR A 524 12.66 4.72 18.33
C THR A 524 12.23 3.74 17.24
N ALA A 525 11.92 4.21 16.04
CA ALA A 525 11.65 3.33 14.90
C ALA A 525 12.89 2.49 14.53
N ARG A 526 14.11 3.04 14.66
CA ARG A 526 15.37 2.31 14.42
C ARG A 526 15.58 1.13 15.36
N GLN A 527 15.19 1.25 16.62
CA GLN A 527 15.43 0.21 17.63
C GLN A 527 14.54 -1.02 17.45
N MET A 528 13.44 -0.90 16.71
CA MET A 528 12.46 -1.97 16.50
C MET A 528 12.72 -2.85 15.27
N VAL A 529 13.63 -2.46 14.38
CA VAL A 529 13.88 -3.17 13.13
C VAL A 529 15.17 -3.98 13.25
N PRO A 530 15.15 -5.30 12.98
CA PRO A 530 16.36 -6.12 12.93
C PRO A 530 17.36 -5.52 11.94
N ALA A 531 18.56 -5.31 12.40
CA ALA A 531 19.59 -4.66 11.59
C ALA A 531 20.19 -5.60 10.54
N LEU A 532 20.31 -6.89 10.86
CA LEU A 532 21.14 -7.81 10.08
C LEU A 532 20.53 -9.22 10.01
N ILE A 533 20.11 -9.63 8.82
CA ILE A 533 19.55 -10.96 8.60
C ILE A 533 20.67 -11.92 8.17
N ARG A 534 20.87 -12.99 8.95
CA ARG A 534 21.76 -14.10 8.64
C ARG A 534 20.97 -15.39 8.52
N VAL A 535 21.63 -16.44 8.07
CA VAL A 535 21.07 -17.78 8.02
C VAL A 535 21.95 -18.75 8.79
N ALA A 536 21.32 -19.62 9.55
CA ALA A 536 21.96 -20.71 10.28
C ALA A 536 21.50 -22.07 9.74
N GLN A 537 22.40 -23.03 9.72
CA GLN A 537 22.04 -24.44 9.58
C GLN A 537 21.44 -24.93 10.90
N SER A 538 20.25 -25.50 10.84
CA SER A 538 19.49 -25.91 12.01
C SER A 538 18.99 -27.34 11.91
N SER A 539 18.39 -27.85 12.99
CA SER A 539 17.84 -29.21 13.07
C SER A 539 16.43 -29.17 13.67
N PRO A 540 15.44 -29.82 13.06
CA PRO A 540 14.09 -29.88 13.58
C PRO A 540 14.03 -30.64 14.91
N GLY A 541 13.01 -30.34 15.73
CA GLY A 541 12.73 -31.03 16.99
C GLY A 541 13.46 -30.50 18.22
N LYS A 542 14.37 -29.55 18.04
CA LYS A 542 14.92 -28.75 19.14
C LYS A 542 14.45 -27.33 18.93
N LEU A 543 13.61 -26.81 19.82
CA LEU A 543 13.45 -25.35 19.91
C LEU A 543 14.85 -24.83 20.23
N PRO A 544 15.49 -24.12 19.32
CA PRO A 544 16.86 -23.74 19.54
C PRO A 544 16.87 -22.64 20.60
N GLU A 545 17.42 -22.93 21.74
CA GLU A 545 17.95 -21.89 22.62
C GLU A 545 19.01 -21.08 21.87
N VAL A 546 19.59 -21.70 20.85
CA VAL A 546 20.58 -21.13 19.93
C VAL A 546 20.14 -21.41 18.50
N PRO A 547 20.25 -20.45 17.56
CA PRO A 547 19.72 -20.55 16.19
C PRO A 547 20.31 -21.68 15.34
N GLY A 548 21.25 -22.45 15.84
CA GLY A 548 22.05 -23.39 15.09
C GLY A 548 23.42 -22.81 14.70
N THR A 549 24.07 -23.40 13.70
CA THR A 549 25.38 -22.93 13.21
C THR A 549 25.20 -21.84 12.16
N ILE A 550 25.61 -20.64 12.46
CA ILE A 550 25.58 -19.52 11.49
C ILE A 550 26.48 -19.88 10.30
N LEU A 551 25.98 -19.62 9.10
CA LEU A 551 26.70 -19.84 7.85
C LEU A 551 27.44 -18.55 7.44
N ASP A 552 28.59 -18.30 8.06
CA ASP A 552 29.38 -17.06 7.88
C ASP A 552 29.88 -16.87 6.44
N GLY A 553 29.89 -17.92 5.63
CA GLY A 553 30.21 -17.84 4.20
C GLY A 553 29.11 -17.21 3.35
N ILE A 554 27.93 -16.95 3.92
CA ILE A 554 26.81 -16.28 3.27
C ILE A 554 26.72 -14.84 3.77
N ALA A 555 26.86 -13.88 2.85
CA ALA A 555 26.76 -12.47 3.20
C ALA A 555 25.39 -12.14 3.80
N PRO A 556 25.33 -11.42 4.93
CA PRO A 556 24.07 -11.04 5.56
C PRO A 556 23.31 -10.00 4.74
N VAL A 557 22.00 -9.91 4.98
CA VAL A 557 21.13 -8.85 4.47
C VAL A 557 21.00 -7.78 5.55
N ASN A 558 21.49 -6.57 5.27
CA ASN A 558 21.28 -5.41 6.12
C ASN A 558 19.94 -4.76 5.77
N MET A 559 18.96 -4.82 6.65
CA MET A 559 17.63 -4.29 6.37
C MET A 559 17.64 -2.79 6.06
N SER A 560 18.51 -2.00 6.70
CA SER A 560 18.63 -0.56 6.46
C SER A 560 19.18 -0.20 5.07
N GLU A 561 19.77 -1.15 4.37
CA GLU A 561 20.33 -0.96 3.04
C GLU A 561 19.56 -1.72 1.95
N ASN A 562 19.04 -2.88 2.31
CA ASN A 562 18.46 -3.82 1.36
C ASN A 562 16.94 -3.74 1.26
N PHE A 563 16.25 -3.22 2.30
CA PHE A 563 14.81 -3.04 2.29
C PHE A 563 14.45 -1.62 1.85
N ILE A 564 15.09 -1.17 0.79
CA ILE A 564 14.95 0.14 0.17
C ILE A 564 14.84 -0.07 -1.33
N ALA A 565 13.86 0.56 -1.97
CA ALA A 565 13.68 0.45 -3.42
C ALA A 565 14.86 1.06 -4.20
N ASN A 566 15.35 2.22 -3.75
CA ASN A 566 16.51 2.89 -4.34
C ASN A 566 17.26 3.70 -3.29
N ALA A 567 18.40 3.19 -2.88
CA ALA A 567 19.26 3.86 -1.90
C ALA A 567 19.80 5.22 -2.38
N GLY A 568 19.86 5.45 -3.70
CA GLY A 568 20.29 6.72 -4.29
C GLY A 568 19.33 7.89 -4.07
N LEU A 569 18.08 7.61 -3.64
CA LEU A 569 17.13 8.65 -3.26
C LEU A 569 17.45 9.29 -1.90
N TYR A 570 18.34 8.68 -1.13
CA TYR A 570 18.72 9.14 0.21
C TYR A 570 20.07 9.84 0.13
N SER A 571 20.08 11.18 0.26
CA SER A 571 21.29 11.99 0.11
C SER A 571 22.28 11.81 1.26
N VAL A 572 21.82 11.33 2.42
CA VAL A 572 22.66 11.12 3.60
C VAL A 572 22.69 9.64 3.95
N PRO A 573 23.78 8.92 3.66
CA PRO A 573 23.87 7.46 3.84
C PRO A 573 23.59 6.97 5.26
N GLN A 574 23.94 7.76 6.27
CA GLN A 574 23.71 7.42 7.68
C GLN A 574 22.22 7.40 8.08
N PHE A 575 21.33 7.93 7.25
CA PHE A 575 19.89 7.98 7.50
C PHE A 575 19.11 7.06 6.58
N LYS A 576 19.73 6.02 6.04
CA LYS A 576 19.01 4.97 5.33
C LYS A 576 18.18 4.17 6.33
N PHE A 577 16.89 4.06 6.04
CA PHE A 577 15.94 3.27 6.82
C PHE A 577 15.30 2.24 5.92
N PRO A 578 14.93 1.08 6.47
CA PRO A 578 14.08 0.16 5.73
C PRO A 578 12.75 0.86 5.42
N GLU A 579 12.33 0.76 4.17
CA GLU A 579 11.04 1.28 3.74
C GLU A 579 9.91 0.34 4.15
N THR A 580 8.76 0.91 4.48
CA THR A 580 7.53 0.12 4.64
C THR A 580 7.30 -0.73 3.39
N GLY A 581 6.78 -1.94 3.57
CA GLY A 581 6.55 -2.81 2.43
C GLY A 581 6.48 -4.28 2.78
N VAL A 582 6.26 -5.07 1.75
CA VAL A 582 6.23 -6.53 1.82
C VAL A 582 7.46 -7.07 1.11
N TYR A 583 8.24 -7.83 1.82
CA TYR A 583 9.53 -8.36 1.37
C TYR A 583 9.60 -9.88 1.54
N THR A 584 10.35 -10.53 0.65
CA THR A 584 10.79 -11.92 0.83
C THR A 584 12.29 -11.98 0.82
N VAL A 585 12.86 -12.60 1.86
CA VAL A 585 14.27 -12.94 1.93
C VAL A 585 14.40 -14.42 1.64
N ALA A 586 15.01 -14.77 0.52
CA ALA A 586 15.19 -16.15 0.11
C ALA A 586 16.66 -16.55 0.13
N LEU A 587 16.95 -17.71 0.71
CA LEU A 587 18.22 -18.40 0.56
C LEU A 587 18.15 -19.22 -0.74
N ILE A 588 19.01 -18.91 -1.69
CA ILE A 588 19.08 -19.57 -3.00
C ILE A 588 20.50 -20.09 -3.29
N GLY A 589 20.67 -20.86 -4.36
CA GLY A 589 21.95 -21.46 -4.74
C GLY A 589 22.23 -22.75 -3.96
N THR A 590 23.49 -23.13 -3.84
CA THR A 590 23.90 -24.37 -3.13
C THR A 590 25.06 -24.07 -2.19
N LEU A 591 25.13 -24.76 -1.05
CA LEU A 591 26.26 -24.65 -0.10
C LEU A 591 27.54 -25.19 -0.73
N ALA A 592 27.44 -26.26 -1.53
CA ALA A 592 28.55 -26.81 -2.27
C ALA A 592 29.01 -25.96 -3.47
N GLY A 593 28.27 -24.89 -3.79
CA GLY A 593 28.57 -24.00 -4.91
C GLY A 593 29.86 -23.20 -4.68
N THR A 594 30.71 -23.15 -5.72
CA THR A 594 32.01 -22.49 -5.65
C THR A 594 32.10 -21.19 -6.47
N SER A 595 31.19 -20.99 -7.40
CA SER A 595 31.13 -19.79 -8.24
C SER A 595 30.02 -18.83 -7.79
N GLN A 596 30.13 -17.56 -8.14
CA GLN A 596 29.05 -16.59 -7.91
C GLN A 596 27.72 -17.01 -8.57
N GLY A 597 27.78 -17.77 -9.64
CA GLY A 597 26.60 -18.26 -10.36
C GLY A 597 25.85 -19.40 -9.68
N ASN A 598 26.41 -20.03 -8.64
CA ASN A 598 25.77 -21.18 -7.96
C ASN A 598 25.94 -21.21 -6.44
N LYS A 599 26.81 -20.38 -5.86
CA LYS A 599 27.03 -20.31 -4.41
C LYS A 599 25.76 -19.88 -3.67
N ALA A 600 25.55 -20.49 -2.50
CA ALA A 600 24.45 -20.09 -1.61
C ALA A 600 24.55 -18.61 -1.23
N ARG A 601 23.42 -17.90 -1.31
CA ARG A 601 23.31 -16.50 -0.95
C ARG A 601 21.90 -16.09 -0.60
N LEU A 602 21.76 -15.00 0.14
CA LEU A 602 20.49 -14.35 0.41
C LEU A 602 20.16 -13.36 -0.71
N VAL A 603 18.89 -13.36 -1.14
CA VAL A 603 18.32 -12.36 -2.05
C VAL A 603 17.07 -11.77 -1.43
N VAL A 604 16.78 -10.53 -1.80
CA VAL A 604 15.60 -9.80 -1.30
C VAL A 604 14.68 -9.46 -2.46
N ILE A 605 13.42 -9.84 -2.34
CA ILE A 605 12.35 -9.40 -3.25
C ILE A 605 11.50 -8.37 -2.52
N LYS A 606 11.27 -7.21 -3.12
CA LYS A 606 10.27 -6.25 -2.70
C LYS A 606 9.03 -6.41 -3.55
N HIS A 607 7.87 -6.69 -2.94
CA HIS A 607 6.64 -7.03 -3.65
C HIS A 607 5.78 -5.83 -4.01
N ASN A 608 5.89 -4.73 -3.31
CA ASN A 608 5.21 -3.47 -3.66
C ASN A 608 6.13 -2.56 -4.48
N LYS A 609 5.55 -1.85 -5.45
CA LYS A 609 6.28 -0.96 -6.36
C LYS A 609 6.27 0.50 -5.89
#